data_5fdc6e1d4f1f86a5059d0e41f4ada957
#
_entry.id   5fdc6e1d4f1f86a5059d0e41f4ada957
#
_cell.length_a   1.000
_cell.length_b   1.000
_cell.length_c   1.000
_cell.angle_alpha   90.00
_cell.angle_beta   90.00
_cell.angle_gamma   90.00
#
_symmetry.space_group_name_H-M   'P 1'
#
loop_
_entity.id
_entity.type
_entity.pdbx_description
1 polymer ?
#
loop_
_entity_poly.entity_id
_entity_poly.type
_entity_poly.pdbx_seq_one_letter_code
_entity_poly.pdbx_strand_id
1 'polypeptide(L)'
;MNNIYDIVIIGSGPTGISCAIEAKKNHFSTLILEKGMLTNSIYHFPTNMTFFSTSLKLEIGDIPFVSHNEKPTRMEALEYYRRVIEHWELEIKFREEATSIGNQGNGFTVSTINGTYDCNHVIVATGFYDNYRKLNVLGEDLPKVKHYYDDVHPYIQQKVMVV
;
A
#
# COMPACT_ATOMS: atom_id res chain seq x y z
N MET A 1 2.78 26.84 12.16
CA MET A 1 2.11 25.98 13.15
C MET A 1 2.02 24.61 12.50
N ASN A 2 2.56 23.58 13.12
CA ASN A 2 2.36 22.21 12.62
C ASN A 2 0.88 21.88 12.79
N ASN A 3 0.21 21.49 11.73
CA ASN A 3 -1.16 20.98 11.83
C ASN A 3 -1.12 19.65 12.60
N ILE A 4 -1.91 19.57 13.66
CA ILE A 4 -2.13 18.29 14.36
C ILE A 4 -3.25 17.59 13.64
N TYR A 5 -2.97 16.39 13.11
CA TYR A 5 -3.99 15.54 12.50
C TYR A 5 -4.75 14.74 13.59
N ASP A 6 -6.01 14.44 13.33
CA ASP A 6 -6.72 13.49 14.19
C ASP A 6 -6.12 12.10 14.03
N ILE A 7 -5.82 11.71 12.79
CA ILE A 7 -5.30 10.37 12.49
C ILE A 7 -4.18 10.46 11.43
N VAL A 8 -3.01 9.92 11.75
CA VAL A 8 -1.98 9.61 10.75
C VAL A 8 -2.05 8.12 10.41
N ILE A 9 -2.08 7.81 9.12
CA ILE A 9 -2.18 6.45 8.59
C ILE A 9 -0.87 6.12 7.87
N ILE A 10 -0.22 5.01 8.22
CA ILE A 10 1.03 4.57 7.62
C ILE A 10 0.74 3.47 6.60
N GLY A 11 0.88 3.81 5.32
CA GLY A 11 0.63 2.95 4.16
C GLY A 11 -0.61 3.34 3.37
N SER A 12 -0.45 3.49 2.05
CA SER A 12 -1.52 3.84 1.09
C SER A 12 -2.01 2.62 0.29
N GLY A 13 -1.96 1.45 0.91
CA GLY A 13 -2.63 0.25 0.39
C GLY A 13 -4.16 0.35 0.55
N PRO A 14 -4.94 -0.61 0.01
CA PRO A 14 -6.40 -0.63 0.11
C PRO A 14 -6.91 -0.44 1.54
N THR A 15 -6.26 -1.07 2.52
CA THR A 15 -6.62 -0.94 3.94
C THR A 15 -6.42 0.49 4.47
N GLY A 16 -5.26 1.10 4.20
CA GLY A 16 -4.99 2.47 4.64
C GLY A 16 -5.93 3.48 3.99
N ILE A 17 -6.22 3.31 2.69
CA ILE A 17 -7.20 4.12 1.96
C ILE A 17 -8.59 3.97 2.59
N SER A 18 -9.04 2.73 2.86
CA SER A 18 -10.34 2.50 3.51
C SER A 18 -10.44 3.16 4.88
N CYS A 19 -9.37 3.08 5.69
CA CYS A 19 -9.33 3.75 7.00
C CYS A 19 -9.45 5.28 6.86
N ALA A 20 -8.76 5.87 5.89
CA ALA A 20 -8.83 7.31 5.64
C ALA A 20 -10.23 7.75 5.18
N ILE A 21 -10.87 6.96 4.33
CA ILE A 21 -12.25 7.21 3.87
C ILE A 21 -13.21 7.18 5.06
N GLU A 22 -13.16 6.14 5.89
CA GLU A 22 -14.05 6.03 7.04
C GLU A 22 -13.80 7.13 8.08
N ALA A 23 -12.55 7.53 8.27
CA ALA A 23 -12.20 8.68 9.11
C ALA A 23 -12.80 9.99 8.53
N LYS A 24 -12.65 10.22 7.22
CA LYS A 24 -13.19 11.40 6.55
C LYS A 24 -14.72 11.46 6.60
N LYS A 25 -15.42 10.31 6.44
CA LYS A 25 -16.88 10.21 6.65
C LYS A 25 -17.30 10.65 8.05
N ASN A 26 -16.45 10.46 9.04
CA ASN A 26 -16.67 10.85 10.42
C ASN A 26 -16.03 12.22 10.78
N HIS A 27 -15.67 13.01 9.79
CA HIS A 27 -15.11 14.36 9.93
C HIS A 27 -13.77 14.46 10.64
N PHE A 28 -12.99 13.38 10.69
CA PHE A 28 -11.61 13.42 11.18
C PHE A 28 -10.64 13.93 10.11
N SER A 29 -9.72 14.77 10.53
CA SER A 29 -8.57 15.16 9.70
C SER A 29 -7.57 14.00 9.60
N THR A 30 -7.18 13.64 8.38
CA THR A 30 -6.30 12.49 8.15
C THR A 30 -5.15 12.83 7.24
N LEU A 31 -4.00 12.21 7.50
CA LEU A 31 -2.85 12.19 6.60
C LEU A 31 -2.40 10.75 6.40
N ILE A 32 -2.24 10.33 5.14
CA ILE A 32 -1.62 9.05 4.79
C ILE A 32 -0.14 9.29 4.48
N LEU A 33 0.75 8.52 5.10
CA LEU A 33 2.17 8.49 4.81
C LEU A 33 2.51 7.21 4.07
N GLU A 34 3.08 7.35 2.87
CA GLU A 34 3.41 6.21 1.99
C GLU A 34 4.90 6.27 1.61
N LYS A 35 5.64 5.20 1.90
CA LYS A 35 7.08 5.13 1.58
C LYS A 35 7.38 5.09 0.08
N GLY A 36 6.48 4.54 -0.70
CA GLY A 36 6.62 4.39 -2.14
C GLY A 36 5.61 5.23 -2.91
N MET A 37 4.74 4.55 -3.62
CA MET A 37 3.67 5.13 -4.43
C MET A 37 2.32 4.54 -4.05
N LEU A 38 1.26 5.10 -4.56
CA LEU A 38 -0.10 4.63 -4.31
C LEU A 38 -0.22 3.12 -4.55
N THR A 39 -0.77 2.41 -3.54
CA THR A 39 -0.93 0.94 -3.58
C THR A 39 0.35 0.21 -4.01
N ASN A 40 1.48 0.62 -3.41
CA ASN A 40 2.82 0.18 -3.80
C ASN A 40 2.97 -1.34 -3.95
N SER A 41 2.34 -2.13 -3.08
CA SER A 41 2.35 -3.59 -3.19
C SER A 41 1.66 -4.08 -4.46
N ILE A 42 0.49 -3.51 -4.81
CA ILE A 42 -0.23 -3.86 -6.05
C ILE A 42 0.58 -3.47 -7.28
N TYR A 43 1.26 -2.32 -7.22
CA TYR A 43 2.15 -1.90 -8.31
C TYR A 43 3.28 -2.92 -8.56
N HIS A 44 3.78 -3.59 -7.52
CA HIS A 44 4.84 -4.60 -7.62
C HIS A 44 4.31 -6.04 -7.80
N PHE A 45 3.02 -6.25 -7.92
CA PHE A 45 2.48 -7.55 -8.31
C PHE A 45 2.87 -7.90 -9.75
N PRO A 46 2.85 -9.17 -10.15
CA PRO A 46 3.15 -9.59 -11.51
C PRO A 46 2.36 -8.79 -12.55
N THR A 47 3.02 -8.39 -13.63
CA THR A 47 2.46 -7.47 -14.64
C THR A 47 1.10 -7.92 -15.18
N ASN A 48 0.96 -9.22 -15.46
CA ASN A 48 -0.25 -9.82 -16.03
C ASN A 48 -1.15 -10.48 -14.96
N MET A 49 -1.00 -10.07 -13.69
CA MET A 49 -1.78 -10.65 -12.60
C MET A 49 -3.26 -10.30 -12.72
N THR A 50 -4.09 -11.32 -12.50
CA THR A 50 -5.52 -11.19 -12.23
C THR A 50 -5.77 -11.49 -10.75
N PHE A 51 -6.59 -10.70 -10.09
CA PHE A 51 -6.90 -10.90 -8.67
C PHE A 51 -7.67 -12.19 -8.43
N PHE A 52 -7.51 -12.76 -7.24
CA PHE A 52 -8.27 -13.95 -6.82
C PHE A 52 -9.72 -13.60 -6.45
N SER A 53 -9.94 -12.38 -5.96
CA SER A 53 -11.24 -11.83 -5.59
C SER A 53 -11.93 -11.16 -6.78
N THR A 54 -13.26 -11.11 -6.74
CA THR A 54 -14.06 -10.34 -7.69
C THR A 54 -13.89 -8.83 -7.45
N SER A 55 -14.18 -8.02 -8.47
CA SER A 55 -14.16 -6.56 -8.35
C SER A 55 -15.07 -6.06 -7.22
N LEU A 56 -16.27 -6.63 -7.08
CA LEU A 56 -17.21 -6.31 -5.99
C LEU A 56 -16.62 -6.47 -4.58
N LYS A 57 -15.76 -7.48 -4.37
CA LYS A 57 -15.11 -7.71 -3.07
C LYS A 57 -13.93 -6.78 -2.80
N LEU A 58 -13.45 -6.11 -3.82
CA LEU A 58 -12.32 -5.18 -3.76
C LEU A 58 -12.78 -3.72 -3.70
N GLU A 59 -14.07 -3.48 -3.82
CA GLU A 59 -14.66 -2.14 -3.72
C GLU A 59 -14.44 -1.53 -2.34
N ILE A 60 -14.10 -0.24 -2.33
CA ILE A 60 -13.97 0.55 -1.12
C ILE A 60 -14.58 1.94 -1.33
N GLY A 61 -15.00 2.57 -0.24
CA GLY A 61 -15.43 3.97 -0.24
C GLY A 61 -16.70 4.24 -1.05
N ASP A 62 -17.59 3.26 -1.17
CA ASP A 62 -18.85 3.34 -1.92
C ASP A 62 -18.66 3.69 -3.42
N ILE A 63 -17.48 3.37 -3.96
CA ILE A 63 -17.15 3.59 -5.37
C ILE A 63 -17.14 2.24 -6.09
N PRO A 64 -17.98 2.06 -7.13
CA PRO A 64 -18.00 0.82 -7.89
C PRO A 64 -16.67 0.52 -8.58
N PHE A 65 -16.19 -0.70 -8.43
CA PHE A 65 -15.03 -1.21 -9.17
C PHE A 65 -15.50 -1.90 -10.45
N VAL A 66 -15.65 -1.12 -11.50
CA VAL A 66 -16.01 -1.65 -12.82
C VAL A 66 -14.77 -2.29 -13.45
N SER A 67 -14.85 -3.57 -13.74
CA SER A 67 -13.80 -4.37 -14.37
C SER A 67 -14.34 -5.04 -15.64
N HIS A 68 -13.46 -5.29 -16.59
CA HIS A 68 -13.82 -5.97 -17.84
C HIS A 68 -14.25 -7.43 -17.63
N ASN A 69 -13.65 -8.08 -16.62
CA ASN A 69 -13.98 -9.45 -16.20
C ASN A 69 -14.43 -9.45 -14.74
N GLU A 70 -15.04 -10.55 -14.29
CA GLU A 70 -15.45 -10.72 -12.89
C GLU A 70 -14.31 -10.49 -11.91
N LYS A 71 -13.10 -10.95 -12.26
CA LYS A 71 -11.88 -10.77 -11.50
C LYS A 71 -11.00 -9.73 -12.19
N PRO A 72 -10.72 -8.58 -11.55
CA PRO A 72 -9.98 -7.50 -12.17
C PRO A 72 -8.50 -7.85 -12.33
N THR A 73 -7.88 -7.21 -13.30
CA THR A 73 -6.45 -7.23 -13.51
C THR A 73 -5.73 -6.26 -12.56
N ARG A 74 -4.41 -6.40 -12.42
CA ARG A 74 -3.55 -5.46 -11.71
C ARG A 74 -3.73 -4.03 -12.23
N MET A 75 -3.79 -3.84 -13.54
CA MET A 75 -3.93 -2.50 -14.14
C MET A 75 -5.26 -1.83 -13.79
N GLU A 76 -6.37 -2.59 -13.85
CA GLU A 76 -7.68 -2.08 -13.46
C GLU A 76 -7.71 -1.70 -11.97
N ALA A 77 -7.05 -2.48 -11.11
CA ALA A 77 -6.97 -2.16 -9.68
C ALA A 77 -6.17 -0.88 -9.41
N LEU A 78 -5.02 -0.69 -10.08
CA LEU A 78 -4.24 0.54 -9.95
C LEU A 78 -5.04 1.78 -10.36
N GLU A 79 -5.76 1.70 -11.47
CA GLU A 79 -6.63 2.77 -11.96
C GLU A 79 -7.82 3.00 -11.01
N TYR A 80 -8.43 1.93 -10.49
CA TYR A 80 -9.53 2.02 -9.54
C TYR A 80 -9.11 2.76 -8.26
N TYR A 81 -8.03 2.35 -7.60
CA TYR A 81 -7.58 3.00 -6.37
C TYR A 81 -7.13 4.44 -6.59
N ARG A 82 -6.58 4.78 -7.76
CA ARG A 82 -6.29 6.17 -8.12
C ARG A 82 -7.57 7.02 -8.13
N ARG A 83 -8.63 6.54 -8.79
CA ARG A 83 -9.94 7.24 -8.80
C ARG A 83 -10.57 7.34 -7.41
N VAL A 84 -10.41 6.32 -6.58
CA VAL A 84 -10.91 6.35 -5.19
C VAL A 84 -10.28 7.48 -4.40
N ILE A 85 -8.95 7.62 -4.42
CA ILE A 85 -8.29 8.69 -3.67
C ILE A 85 -8.61 10.08 -4.20
N GLU A 86 -8.77 10.24 -5.52
CA GLU A 86 -9.16 11.49 -6.16
C GLU A 86 -10.61 11.88 -5.77
N HIS A 87 -11.54 10.92 -5.83
CA HIS A 87 -12.94 11.16 -5.46
C HIS A 87 -13.09 11.57 -3.98
N TRP A 88 -12.36 10.91 -3.10
CA TRP A 88 -12.39 11.19 -1.67
C TRP A 88 -11.47 12.34 -1.27
N GLU A 89 -10.70 12.92 -2.22
CA GLU A 89 -9.71 13.98 -1.96
C GLU A 89 -8.85 13.67 -0.72
N LEU A 90 -8.25 12.48 -0.71
CA LEU A 90 -7.45 12.03 0.43
C LEU A 90 -6.09 12.73 0.44
N GLU A 91 -5.68 13.24 1.58
CA GLU A 91 -4.34 13.80 1.76
C GLU A 91 -3.32 12.68 1.93
N ILE A 92 -2.40 12.56 0.96
CA ILE A 92 -1.37 11.51 0.94
C ILE A 92 -0.01 12.16 0.65
N LYS A 93 0.99 11.79 1.46
CA LYS A 93 2.39 12.09 1.15
C LYS A 93 3.08 10.82 0.68
N PHE A 94 3.48 10.84 -0.58
CA PHE A 94 4.25 9.77 -1.20
C PHE A 94 5.75 9.97 -0.97
N ARG A 95 6.53 8.86 -0.99
CA ARG A 95 7.97 8.85 -0.70
C ARG A 95 8.27 9.45 0.67
N GLU A 96 7.38 9.18 1.61
CA GLU A 96 7.40 9.68 2.97
C GLU A 96 7.39 8.48 3.93
N GLU A 97 8.56 7.86 4.08
CA GLU A 97 8.72 6.66 4.91
C GLU A 97 8.67 6.99 6.39
N ALA A 98 7.69 6.41 7.10
CA ALA A 98 7.62 6.49 8.55
C ALA A 98 8.72 5.61 9.16
N THR A 99 9.56 6.20 10.00
CA THR A 99 10.72 5.54 10.62
C THR A 99 10.49 5.21 12.09
N SER A 100 9.69 6.00 12.78
CA SER A 100 9.35 5.74 14.19
C SER A 100 8.03 6.41 14.59
N ILE A 101 7.46 5.90 15.67
CA ILE A 101 6.27 6.46 16.33
C ILE A 101 6.66 6.74 17.77
N GLY A 102 6.60 8.01 18.18
CA GLY A 102 6.83 8.46 19.55
C GLY A 102 5.50 8.78 20.23
N ASN A 103 5.39 8.50 21.52
CA ASN A 103 4.25 8.92 22.35
C ASN A 103 4.52 10.33 22.89
N GLN A 104 3.55 11.23 22.80
CA GLN A 104 3.62 12.60 23.31
C GLN A 104 2.46 12.90 24.28
N GLY A 105 2.39 12.19 25.37
CA GLY A 105 1.34 12.42 26.36
C GLY A 105 -0.04 12.00 25.83
N ASN A 106 -0.82 12.95 25.32
CA ASN A 106 -2.17 12.69 24.80
C ASN A 106 -2.23 12.35 23.29
N GLY A 107 -1.09 12.17 22.63
CA GLY A 107 -1.03 11.91 21.19
C GLY A 107 0.28 11.25 20.78
N PHE A 108 0.53 11.26 19.47
CA PHE A 108 1.70 10.62 18.86
C PHE A 108 2.41 11.59 17.92
N THR A 109 3.73 11.41 17.79
CA THR A 109 4.52 11.99 16.72
C THR A 109 5.02 10.85 15.83
N VAL A 110 4.69 10.92 14.55
CA VAL A 110 5.24 10.02 13.53
C VAL A 110 6.43 10.70 12.89
N SER A 111 7.62 10.13 13.06
CA SER A 111 8.84 10.59 12.38
C SER A 111 8.99 9.90 11.05
N THR A 112 9.43 10.66 10.05
CA THR A 112 9.69 10.17 8.70
C THR A 112 11.11 10.56 8.27
N ILE A 113 11.51 10.14 7.08
CA ILE A 113 12.80 10.57 6.49
C ILE A 113 12.86 12.07 6.17
N ASN A 114 11.72 12.76 6.03
CA ASN A 114 11.65 14.16 5.63
C ASN A 114 11.14 15.10 6.73
N GLY A 115 10.61 14.58 7.84
CA GLY A 115 10.07 15.43 8.91
C GLY A 115 9.29 14.67 9.97
N THR A 116 8.41 15.38 10.67
CA THR A 116 7.58 14.84 11.75
C THR A 116 6.13 15.30 11.60
N TYR A 117 5.20 14.44 12.02
CA TYR A 117 3.76 14.70 11.97
C TYR A 117 3.13 14.36 13.31
N ASP A 118 2.48 15.33 13.92
CA ASP A 118 1.78 15.16 15.20
C ASP A 118 0.33 14.77 14.95
N CYS A 119 -0.17 13.83 15.76
CA CYS A 119 -1.54 13.35 15.64
C CYS A 119 -2.08 12.79 16.96
N ASN A 120 -3.41 12.68 17.03
CA ASN A 120 -4.09 12.06 18.18
C ASN A 120 -4.02 10.53 18.11
N HIS A 121 -4.08 9.95 16.90
CA HIS A 121 -4.10 8.50 16.67
C HIS A 121 -3.20 8.11 15.50
N VAL A 122 -2.66 6.89 15.54
CA VAL A 122 -1.88 6.30 14.43
C VAL A 122 -2.53 4.99 14.02
N ILE A 123 -2.71 4.80 12.71
CA ILE A 123 -3.12 3.54 12.11
C ILE A 123 -1.94 2.99 11.30
N VAL A 124 -1.50 1.78 11.61
CA VAL A 124 -0.43 1.10 10.86
C VAL A 124 -1.07 0.14 9.86
N ALA A 125 -0.95 0.46 8.56
CA ALA A 125 -1.52 -0.28 7.43
C ALA A 125 -0.46 -0.63 6.37
N THR A 126 0.76 -0.97 6.83
CA THR A 126 1.95 -1.17 5.98
C THR A 126 1.90 -2.42 5.10
N GLY A 127 1.01 -3.36 5.40
CA GLY A 127 0.95 -4.64 4.70
C GLY A 127 2.15 -5.55 5.02
N PHE A 128 2.34 -6.58 4.21
CA PHE A 128 3.40 -7.58 4.42
C PHE A 128 4.18 -7.93 3.14
N TYR A 129 3.81 -7.39 1.99
CA TYR A 129 4.36 -7.78 0.69
C TYR A 129 5.88 -7.57 0.60
N ASP A 130 6.42 -6.52 1.23
CA ASP A 130 7.85 -6.21 1.17
C ASP A 130 8.72 -7.12 2.06
N ASN A 131 8.10 -7.95 2.90
CA ASN A 131 8.77 -8.84 3.85
C ASN A 131 8.61 -10.30 3.43
N TYR A 132 9.26 -10.71 2.35
CA TYR A 132 9.30 -12.12 1.98
C TYR A 132 10.05 -12.94 3.02
N ARG A 133 9.60 -14.18 3.21
CA ARG A 133 10.24 -15.11 4.14
C ARG A 133 11.47 -15.71 3.50
N LYS A 134 12.63 -15.45 4.05
CA LYS A 134 13.89 -16.10 3.63
C LYS A 134 13.89 -17.57 3.99
N LEU A 135 14.44 -18.40 3.11
CA LEU A 135 14.70 -19.83 3.36
C LEU A 135 15.95 -20.04 4.21
N ASN A 136 16.88 -19.06 4.21
CA ASN A 136 18.17 -19.12 4.89
C ASN A 136 19.05 -20.28 4.41
N VAL A 137 19.05 -20.52 3.11
CA VAL A 137 19.86 -21.56 2.46
C VAL A 137 21.07 -20.95 1.74
N LEU A 138 22.13 -21.75 1.58
CA LEU A 138 23.31 -21.32 0.86
C LEU A 138 22.96 -20.96 -0.59
N GLY A 139 23.33 -19.74 -1.00
CA GLY A 139 23.09 -19.23 -2.35
C GLY A 139 21.79 -18.47 -2.54
N GLU A 140 20.98 -18.28 -1.49
CA GLU A 140 19.74 -17.50 -1.57
C GLU A 140 19.98 -16.04 -1.99
N ASP A 141 21.11 -15.45 -1.60
CA ASP A 141 21.48 -14.07 -1.92
C ASP A 141 22.17 -13.92 -3.30
N LEU A 142 22.26 -14.99 -4.10
CA LEU A 142 22.84 -14.90 -5.44
C LEU A 142 21.94 -14.08 -6.38
N PRO A 143 22.51 -13.28 -7.31
CA PRO A 143 21.73 -12.40 -8.21
C PRO A 143 20.70 -13.13 -9.10
N LYS A 144 20.88 -14.44 -9.32
CA LYS A 144 19.94 -15.30 -10.06
C LYS A 144 18.71 -15.71 -9.27
N VAL A 145 18.73 -15.56 -7.94
CA VAL A 145 17.59 -15.89 -7.07
C VAL A 145 16.66 -14.67 -7.04
N LYS A 146 15.39 -14.90 -7.28
CA LYS A 146 14.35 -13.87 -7.25
C LYS A 146 13.31 -14.22 -6.20
N HIS A 147 13.00 -13.26 -5.33
CA HIS A 147 11.97 -13.41 -4.29
C HIS A 147 10.61 -12.91 -4.77
N TYR A 148 10.59 -12.11 -5.85
CA TYR A 148 9.38 -11.59 -6.48
C TYR A 148 9.38 -11.95 -7.95
N TYR A 149 8.21 -12.32 -8.44
CA TYR A 149 7.97 -12.59 -9.84
C TYR A 149 7.29 -11.40 -10.50
N ASP A 150 7.87 -10.89 -11.57
CA ASP A 150 7.33 -9.75 -12.35
C ASP A 150 6.68 -10.20 -13.64
N ASP A 151 7.45 -10.94 -14.47
CA ASP A 151 7.07 -11.35 -15.81
C ASP A 151 7.71 -12.67 -16.20
N VAL A 152 7.09 -13.40 -17.12
CA VAL A 152 7.60 -14.67 -17.64
C VAL A 152 8.78 -14.52 -18.59
N HIS A 153 8.87 -13.39 -19.29
CA HIS A 153 9.79 -13.21 -20.41
C HIS A 153 11.27 -13.45 -20.05
N PRO A 154 11.79 -13.01 -18.90
CA PRO A 154 13.19 -13.29 -18.50
C PRO A 154 13.52 -14.78 -18.31
N TYR A 155 12.51 -15.65 -18.20
CA TYR A 155 12.70 -17.09 -17.93
C TYR A 155 12.60 -17.97 -19.16
N ILE A 156 12.39 -17.37 -20.36
CA ILE A 156 12.31 -18.13 -21.62
C ILE A 156 13.60 -18.92 -21.82
N GLN A 157 13.45 -20.24 -22.11
CA GLN A 157 14.55 -21.20 -22.28
C GLN A 157 15.47 -21.36 -21.05
N GLN A 158 15.02 -20.93 -19.86
CA GLN A 158 15.75 -21.14 -18.62
C GLN A 158 15.23 -22.40 -17.88
N LYS A 159 16.11 -23.06 -17.16
CA LYS A 159 15.73 -24.08 -16.16
C LYS A 159 15.48 -23.36 -14.84
N VAL A 160 14.21 -23.25 -14.47
CA VAL A 160 13.77 -22.53 -13.27
C VAL A 160 13.27 -23.51 -12.23
N MET A 161 13.69 -23.33 -10.98
CA MET A 161 13.13 -24.02 -9.83
C MET A 161 12.28 -23.02 -9.04
N VAL A 162 11.06 -23.39 -8.71
CA VAL A 162 10.15 -22.64 -7.83
C VAL A 162 10.09 -23.39 -6.50
N VAL A 163 10.21 -22.65 -5.38
CA VAL A 163 10.29 -23.19 -4.00
C VAL A 163 9.16 -22.62 -3.16
#